data_c572e7321e4c83e5f40f458501240481
#
_entry.id   c572e7321e4c83e5f40f458501240481
#
_cell.length_a   1.000
_cell.length_b   1.000
_cell.length_c   1.000
_cell.angle_alpha   90.00
_cell.angle_beta   90.00
_cell.angle_gamma   90.00
#
_symmetry.space_group_name_H-M   'P 1'
#
loop_
_entity.id
_entity.type
_entity.pdbx_description
1 polymer ?
#
loop_
_entity_poly.entity_id
_entity_poly.type
_entity_poly.pdbx_seq_one_letter_code
_entity_poly.pdbx_strand_id
1 'polypeptide(L)'
;MAIEIGAVLALAAARHSDRVGALLFSDRVEHVIRPAKGRGHALRVIRDLLAFAPRGRGTNLAEALRYATKLLRQRAVVVVISDFRAEGWDEPLARLANKHDVVAITIDDPRETILPDAGWVELEDAETGRRVLVDTGHEDTRGRVRQAAERALQERQKKLIRAGVDRVSLHTHIPYALPLRRAFAERARRLKR
;
A
#
# COMPACT_ATOMS: atom_id res chain seq x y z
N MET A 1 -8.39 5.82 -3.66
CA MET A 1 -7.02 6.38 -3.47
C MET A 1 -5.92 5.46 -4.05
N ALA A 2 -5.76 4.18 -3.67
CA ALA A 2 -4.68 3.33 -4.23
C ALA A 2 -4.68 3.25 -5.76
N ILE A 3 -5.84 3.03 -6.36
CA ILE A 3 -6.04 2.99 -7.82
C ILE A 3 -5.63 4.32 -8.48
N GLU A 4 -6.02 5.44 -7.91
CA GLU A 4 -5.68 6.77 -8.43
C GLU A 4 -4.17 7.03 -8.40
N ILE A 5 -3.51 6.64 -7.30
CA ILE A 5 -2.05 6.72 -7.17
C ILE A 5 -1.38 5.87 -8.25
N GLY A 6 -1.83 4.62 -8.41
CA GLY A 6 -1.36 3.72 -9.45
C GLY A 6 -1.52 4.31 -10.86
N ALA A 7 -2.68 4.93 -11.15
CA ALA A 7 -2.96 5.58 -12.42
C ALA A 7 -2.02 6.79 -12.67
N VAL A 8 -1.80 7.63 -11.65
CA VAL A 8 -0.88 8.78 -11.74
C VAL A 8 0.55 8.32 -12.00
N LEU A 9 1.00 7.25 -11.31
CA LEU A 9 2.34 6.69 -11.51
C LEU A 9 2.48 6.08 -12.91
N ALA A 10 1.45 5.40 -13.42
CA ALA A 10 1.46 4.84 -14.77
C ALA A 10 1.55 5.94 -15.85
N LEU A 11 0.83 7.05 -15.67
CA LEU A 11 0.93 8.22 -16.58
C LEU A 11 2.29 8.89 -16.50
N ALA A 12 2.86 9.02 -15.28
CA ALA A 12 4.19 9.59 -15.09
C ALA A 12 5.26 8.75 -15.81
N ALA A 13 5.24 7.42 -15.64
CA ALA A 13 6.15 6.50 -16.33
C ALA A 13 6.03 6.63 -17.87
N ALA A 14 4.80 6.72 -18.39
CA ALA A 14 4.59 6.90 -19.83
C ALA A 14 5.16 8.23 -20.36
N ARG A 15 5.08 9.31 -19.60
CA ARG A 15 5.67 10.62 -19.97
C ARG A 15 7.19 10.58 -20.04
N HIS A 16 7.83 9.76 -19.21
CA HIS A 16 9.27 9.56 -19.20
C HIS A 16 9.75 8.43 -20.13
N SER A 17 8.84 7.86 -20.94
CA SER A 17 9.14 6.71 -21.82
C SER A 17 9.64 5.48 -21.07
N ASP A 18 9.28 5.35 -19.79
CA ASP A 18 9.59 4.20 -18.96
C ASP A 18 8.64 3.03 -19.25
N ARG A 19 9.09 1.84 -18.85
CA ARG A 19 8.22 0.65 -18.83
C ARG A 19 7.40 0.67 -17.57
N VAL A 20 6.07 0.51 -17.69
CA VAL A 20 5.15 0.39 -16.57
C VAL A 20 4.39 -0.93 -16.63
N GLY A 21 4.22 -1.56 -15.48
CA GLY A 21 3.39 -2.74 -15.29
C GLY A 21 2.67 -2.64 -13.95
N ALA A 22 1.75 -3.56 -13.69
CA ALA A 22 1.03 -3.63 -12.42
C ALA A 22 0.84 -5.09 -11.99
N LEU A 23 0.81 -5.29 -10.67
CA LEU A 23 0.46 -6.54 -10.03
C LEU A 23 -0.66 -6.24 -9.03
N LEU A 24 -1.82 -6.85 -9.25
CA LEU A 24 -2.99 -6.68 -8.42
C LEU A 24 -3.21 -7.97 -7.62
N PHE A 25 -3.47 -7.83 -6.35
CA PHE A 25 -3.56 -8.95 -5.43
C PHE A 25 -4.64 -8.74 -4.36
N SER A 26 -5.09 -9.84 -3.80
CA SER A 26 -5.91 -9.96 -2.60
C SER A 26 -5.26 -10.99 -1.66
N ASP A 27 -5.93 -12.06 -1.30
CA ASP A 27 -5.36 -13.25 -0.64
C ASP A 27 -4.36 -14.02 -1.54
N ARG A 28 -4.33 -13.66 -2.83
CA ARG A 28 -3.46 -14.21 -3.89
C ARG A 28 -3.16 -13.16 -4.94
N VAL A 29 -2.22 -13.45 -5.83
CA VAL A 29 -2.00 -12.66 -7.05
C VAL A 29 -3.14 -12.92 -8.03
N GLU A 30 -3.90 -11.89 -8.39
CA GLU A 30 -5.08 -12.03 -9.23
C GLU A 30 -4.88 -11.54 -10.66
N HIS A 31 -4.12 -10.47 -10.83
CA HIS A 31 -3.87 -9.91 -12.16
C HIS A 31 -2.46 -9.37 -12.30
N VAL A 32 -1.82 -9.66 -13.43
CA VAL A 32 -0.45 -9.23 -13.72
C VAL A 32 -0.39 -8.59 -15.10
N ILE A 33 0.00 -7.33 -15.14
CA ILE A 33 0.29 -6.59 -16.35
C ILE A 33 1.80 -6.45 -16.46
N ARG A 34 2.42 -7.14 -17.41
CA ARG A 34 3.87 -7.10 -17.60
C ARG A 34 4.33 -5.70 -18.02
N PRO A 35 5.52 -5.24 -17.57
CA PRO A 35 6.05 -3.95 -17.93
C PRO A 35 6.26 -3.78 -19.45
N ALA A 36 5.62 -2.77 -20.03
CA ALA A 36 5.83 -2.36 -21.42
C ALA A 36 5.84 -0.83 -21.54
N LYS A 37 6.32 -0.33 -22.68
CA LYS A 37 6.39 1.11 -22.98
C LYS A 37 5.14 1.60 -23.71
N GLY A 38 4.97 2.92 -23.68
CA GLY A 38 4.05 3.65 -24.53
C GLY A 38 2.74 4.03 -23.84
N ARG A 39 2.15 5.11 -24.37
CA ARG A 39 0.92 5.70 -23.81
C ARG A 39 -0.26 4.74 -23.83
N GLY A 40 -0.42 3.97 -24.91
CA GLY A 40 -1.50 2.97 -25.02
C GLY A 40 -1.40 1.88 -23.94
N HIS A 41 -0.17 1.44 -23.64
CA HIS A 41 0.06 0.46 -22.57
C HIS A 41 -0.24 1.05 -21.17
N ALA A 42 0.17 2.29 -20.90
CA ALA A 42 -0.17 2.95 -19.64
C ALA A 42 -1.68 3.13 -19.46
N LEU A 43 -2.39 3.49 -20.54
CA LEU A 43 -3.86 3.56 -20.51
C LEU A 43 -4.51 2.20 -20.26
N ARG A 44 -3.94 1.11 -20.80
CA ARG A 44 -4.36 -0.25 -20.46
C ARG A 44 -4.17 -0.56 -18.99
N VAL A 45 -3.00 -0.22 -18.41
CA VAL A 45 -2.73 -0.38 -16.97
C VAL A 45 -3.80 0.35 -16.16
N ILE A 46 -4.10 1.61 -16.50
CA ILE A 46 -5.09 2.41 -15.79
C ILE A 46 -6.49 1.79 -15.90
N ARG A 47 -6.89 1.37 -17.11
CA ARG A 47 -8.17 0.70 -17.32
C ARG A 47 -8.30 -0.56 -16.45
N ASP A 48 -7.25 -1.38 -16.44
CA ASP A 48 -7.26 -2.64 -15.69
C ASP A 48 -7.26 -2.39 -14.18
N LEU A 49 -6.59 -1.32 -13.69
CA LEU A 49 -6.68 -0.85 -12.30
C LEU A 49 -8.09 -0.41 -11.92
N LEU A 50 -8.77 0.35 -12.79
CA LEU A 50 -10.12 0.86 -12.54
C LEU A 50 -11.19 -0.25 -12.60
N ALA A 51 -10.99 -1.24 -13.48
CA ALA A 51 -11.91 -2.35 -13.66
C ALA A 51 -11.66 -3.50 -12.67
N PHE A 52 -10.60 -3.43 -11.89
CA PHE A 52 -10.22 -4.51 -10.98
C PHE A 52 -11.24 -4.66 -9.85
N ALA A 53 -11.84 -5.84 -9.79
CA ALA A 53 -12.65 -6.30 -8.67
C ALA A 53 -11.98 -7.55 -8.07
N PRO A 54 -11.47 -7.49 -6.85
CA PRO A 54 -10.82 -8.64 -6.23
C PRO A 54 -11.82 -9.79 -6.07
N ARG A 55 -11.37 -11.01 -6.34
CA ARG A 55 -12.16 -12.24 -6.17
C ARG A 55 -11.92 -12.88 -4.82
N GLY A 56 -10.70 -12.71 -4.28
CA GLY A 56 -10.32 -13.18 -2.96
C GLY A 56 -10.81 -12.23 -1.86
N ARG A 57 -10.90 -12.76 -0.65
CA ARG A 57 -11.14 -12.00 0.58
C ARG A 57 -9.84 -12.01 1.39
N GLY A 58 -9.49 -10.87 1.97
CA GLY A 58 -8.24 -10.70 2.71
C GLY A 58 -7.05 -10.27 1.85
N THR A 59 -5.88 -10.17 2.48
CA THR A 59 -4.68 -9.57 1.89
C THR A 59 -3.45 -10.44 2.14
N ASN A 60 -2.81 -10.97 1.07
CA ASN A 60 -1.55 -11.69 1.14
C ASN A 60 -0.43 -10.91 0.45
N LEU A 61 0.02 -9.85 1.11
CA LEU A 61 1.11 -9.00 0.61
C LEU A 61 2.42 -9.79 0.45
N ALA A 62 2.69 -10.74 1.34
CA ALA A 62 3.92 -11.54 1.29
C ALA A 62 4.02 -12.36 -0.01
N GLU A 63 2.92 -12.96 -0.47
CA GLU A 63 2.88 -13.69 -1.73
C GLU A 63 3.07 -12.76 -2.94
N ALA A 64 2.39 -11.61 -2.95
CA ALA A 64 2.53 -10.62 -4.01
C ALA A 64 3.99 -10.14 -4.15
N LEU A 65 4.69 -9.89 -3.04
CA LEU A 65 6.10 -9.50 -3.03
C LEU A 65 7.02 -10.61 -3.53
N ARG A 66 6.80 -11.87 -3.13
CA ARG A 66 7.54 -13.03 -3.64
C ARG A 66 7.32 -13.20 -5.14
N TYR A 67 6.09 -13.02 -5.61
CA TYR A 67 5.75 -13.09 -7.03
C TYR A 67 6.45 -11.97 -7.81
N ALA A 68 6.41 -10.73 -7.33
CA ALA A 68 7.10 -9.60 -7.94
C ALA A 68 8.61 -9.85 -8.05
N THR A 69 9.24 -10.41 -7.00
CA THR A 69 10.67 -10.76 -6.99
C THR A 69 11.04 -11.79 -8.06
N LYS A 70 10.13 -12.73 -8.37
CA LYS A 70 10.33 -13.74 -9.42
C LYS A 70 10.04 -13.18 -10.81
N LEU A 71 9.05 -12.30 -10.94
CA LEU A 71 8.62 -11.71 -12.20
C LEU A 71 9.67 -10.74 -12.76
N LEU A 72 10.25 -9.89 -11.89
CA LEU A 72 11.15 -8.83 -12.28
C LEU A 72 12.60 -9.36 -12.37
N ARG A 73 13.09 -9.51 -13.60
CA ARG A 73 14.46 -10.00 -13.85
C ARG A 73 15.52 -8.90 -13.87
N GLN A 74 15.11 -7.68 -14.17
CA GLN A 74 15.99 -6.50 -14.23
C GLN A 74 15.64 -5.56 -13.07
N ARG A 75 16.64 -4.77 -12.63
CA ARG A 75 16.42 -3.77 -11.60
C ARG A 75 15.32 -2.78 -12.04
N ALA A 76 14.36 -2.57 -11.18
CA ALA A 76 13.19 -1.73 -11.44
C ALA A 76 12.88 -0.86 -10.21
N VAL A 77 12.14 0.22 -10.42
CA VAL A 77 11.44 0.92 -9.34
C VAL A 77 10.15 0.16 -9.07
N VAL A 78 9.97 -0.31 -7.85
CA VAL A 78 8.76 -1.04 -7.43
C VAL A 78 8.02 -0.18 -6.40
N VAL A 79 6.80 0.22 -6.72
CA VAL A 79 5.95 0.94 -5.78
C VAL A 79 4.94 -0.04 -5.19
N VAL A 80 5.03 -0.25 -3.89
CA VAL A 80 4.10 -1.11 -3.14
C VAL A 80 3.08 -0.21 -2.46
N ILE A 81 1.81 -0.33 -2.83
CA ILE A 81 0.70 0.46 -2.28
C ILE A 81 -0.15 -0.47 -1.43
N SER A 82 -0.15 -0.29 -0.12
CA SER A 82 -0.89 -1.13 0.84
C SER A 82 -1.04 -0.39 2.16
N ASP A 83 -1.94 -0.84 3.02
CA ASP A 83 -1.97 -0.47 4.43
C ASP A 83 -0.90 -1.19 5.28
N PHE A 84 -0.28 -2.25 4.72
CA PHE A 84 0.73 -3.08 5.38
C PHE A 84 0.27 -3.68 6.72
N ARG A 85 -1.02 -4.00 6.84
CA ARG A 85 -1.60 -4.64 8.04
C ARG A 85 -1.46 -6.15 8.03
N ALA A 86 -1.40 -6.76 6.85
CA ALA A 86 -1.13 -8.19 6.70
C ALA A 86 0.19 -8.57 7.40
N GLU A 87 0.35 -9.83 7.78
CA GLU A 87 1.56 -10.33 8.40
C GLU A 87 2.55 -10.93 7.40
N GLY A 88 3.81 -11.10 7.83
CA GLY A 88 4.83 -11.86 7.10
C GLY A 88 5.37 -11.22 5.83
N TRP A 89 5.12 -9.93 5.58
CA TRP A 89 5.58 -9.22 4.39
C TRP A 89 7.00 -8.62 4.52
N ASP A 90 7.51 -8.48 5.73
CA ASP A 90 8.76 -7.79 6.04
C ASP A 90 9.98 -8.46 5.38
N GLU A 91 10.13 -9.77 5.50
CA GLU A 91 11.22 -10.50 4.84
C GLU A 91 11.08 -10.51 3.30
N PRO A 92 9.93 -10.82 2.70
CA PRO A 92 9.72 -10.68 1.26
C PRO A 92 9.98 -9.26 0.73
N LEU A 93 9.61 -8.22 1.50
CA LEU A 93 9.87 -6.83 1.14
C LEU A 93 11.37 -6.51 1.13
N ALA A 94 12.09 -6.93 2.17
CA ALA A 94 13.55 -6.76 2.24
C ALA A 94 14.26 -7.49 1.09
N ARG A 95 13.83 -8.71 0.74
CA ARG A 95 14.35 -9.45 -0.42
C ARG A 95 14.10 -8.72 -1.73
N LEU A 96 12.94 -8.11 -1.90
CA LEU A 96 12.60 -7.30 -3.07
C LEU A 96 13.48 -6.04 -3.12
N ALA A 97 13.68 -5.36 -1.98
CA ALA A 97 14.48 -4.15 -1.86
C ALA A 97 15.98 -4.40 -2.15
N ASN A 98 16.49 -5.59 -1.86
CA ASN A 98 17.87 -5.95 -2.21
C ASN A 98 18.12 -6.02 -3.73
N LYS A 99 17.09 -6.28 -4.53
CA LYS A 99 17.19 -6.43 -5.99
C LYS A 99 16.67 -5.22 -6.76
N HIS A 100 15.73 -4.50 -6.18
CA HIS A 100 14.98 -3.44 -6.83
C HIS A 100 14.99 -2.19 -5.96
N ASP A 101 14.58 -1.10 -6.53
CA ASP A 101 14.43 0.17 -5.87
C ASP A 101 12.97 0.29 -5.38
N VAL A 102 12.72 0.07 -4.07
CA VAL A 102 11.38 -0.11 -3.53
C VAL A 102 10.90 1.13 -2.79
N VAL A 103 9.69 1.55 -3.13
CA VAL A 103 8.93 2.61 -2.43
C VAL A 103 7.68 2.00 -1.83
N ALA A 104 7.55 2.04 -0.52
CA ALA A 104 6.34 1.66 0.20
C ALA A 104 5.43 2.88 0.39
N ILE A 105 4.23 2.84 -0.18
CA ILE A 105 3.19 3.85 0.03
C ILE A 105 2.16 3.24 0.99
N THR A 106 2.08 3.79 2.20
CA THR A 106 1.05 3.41 3.16
C THR A 106 -0.16 4.32 3.02
N ILE A 107 -1.36 3.74 3.06
CA ILE A 107 -2.61 4.48 3.07
C ILE A 107 -3.30 4.20 4.39
N ASP A 108 -3.43 5.24 5.21
CA ASP A 108 -4.01 5.16 6.54
C ASP A 108 -5.33 5.94 6.62
N ASP A 109 -6.35 5.34 7.24
CA ASP A 109 -7.59 6.02 7.57
C ASP A 109 -7.60 6.34 9.08
N PRO A 110 -7.70 7.62 9.48
CA PRO A 110 -7.79 7.98 10.89
C PRO A 110 -8.99 7.36 11.61
N ARG A 111 -10.08 7.07 10.89
CA ARG A 111 -11.28 6.44 11.46
C ARG A 111 -11.02 5.02 11.98
N GLU A 112 -9.98 4.36 11.47
CA GLU A 112 -9.60 3.03 11.93
C GLU A 112 -8.84 3.05 13.27
N THR A 113 -8.38 4.21 13.71
CA THR A 113 -7.62 4.38 14.95
C THR A 113 -8.38 5.13 16.03
N ILE A 114 -9.44 5.84 15.65
CA ILE A 114 -10.22 6.69 16.58
C ILE A 114 -11.65 6.18 16.60
N LEU A 115 -12.04 5.56 17.70
CA LEU A 115 -13.45 5.23 17.94
C LEU A 115 -14.20 6.47 18.43
N PRO A 116 -15.36 6.82 17.83
CA PRO A 116 -16.20 7.88 18.34
C PRO A 116 -16.85 7.48 19.68
N ASP A 117 -17.19 8.46 20.48
CA ASP A 117 -18.05 8.25 21.65
C ASP A 117 -19.51 8.10 21.18
N ALA A 118 -19.94 6.86 20.99
CA ALA A 118 -21.26 6.54 20.42
C ALA A 118 -21.98 5.41 21.18
N GLY A 119 -21.53 5.11 22.42
CA GLY A 119 -22.08 3.99 23.21
C GLY A 119 -21.72 2.64 22.59
N TRP A 120 -22.68 1.76 22.51
CA TRP A 120 -22.49 0.42 21.93
C TRP A 120 -22.47 0.47 20.40
N VAL A 121 -21.35 0.05 19.80
CA VAL A 121 -21.14 0.01 18.35
C VAL A 121 -20.77 -1.40 17.93
N GLU A 122 -21.41 -1.91 16.89
CA GLU A 122 -20.99 -3.15 16.23
C GLU A 122 -19.88 -2.83 15.22
N LEU A 123 -18.70 -3.38 15.47
CA LEU A 123 -17.56 -3.30 14.55
C LEU A 123 -17.49 -4.58 13.73
N GLU A 124 -17.38 -4.45 12.41
CA GLU A 124 -17.19 -5.57 11.50
C GLU A 124 -15.78 -5.51 10.90
N ASP A 125 -15.06 -6.61 11.02
CA ASP A 125 -13.78 -6.79 10.33
C ASP A 125 -14.03 -7.01 8.84
N ALA A 126 -13.55 -6.09 8.01
CA ALA A 126 -13.81 -6.08 6.57
C ALA A 126 -13.21 -7.30 5.83
N GLU A 127 -12.15 -7.93 6.38
CA GLU A 127 -11.51 -9.09 5.76
C GLU A 127 -12.18 -10.42 6.17
N THR A 128 -12.52 -10.55 7.45
CA THR A 128 -13.05 -11.80 8.01
C THR A 128 -14.57 -11.81 8.13
N GLY A 129 -15.22 -10.64 8.09
CA GLY A 129 -16.65 -10.46 8.38
C GLY A 129 -17.02 -10.70 9.85
N ARG A 130 -16.03 -10.84 10.73
CA ARG A 130 -16.26 -11.02 12.16
C ARG A 130 -16.80 -9.75 12.77
N ARG A 131 -17.89 -9.88 13.52
CA ARG A 131 -18.53 -8.78 14.24
C ARG A 131 -18.22 -8.84 15.72
N VAL A 132 -17.94 -7.69 16.29
CA VAL A 132 -17.68 -7.52 17.72
C VAL A 132 -18.46 -6.31 18.21
N LEU A 133 -19.24 -6.49 19.25
CA LEU A 133 -19.93 -5.39 19.93
C LEU A 133 -18.97 -4.75 20.92
N VAL A 134 -18.74 -3.44 20.77
CA VAL A 134 -17.79 -2.66 21.57
C VAL A 134 -18.51 -1.49 22.20
N ASP A 135 -18.37 -1.34 23.51
CA ASP A 135 -18.84 -0.13 24.20
C ASP A 135 -17.83 0.99 24.04
N THR A 136 -18.13 1.90 23.14
CA THR A 136 -17.28 3.08 22.86
C THR A 136 -17.60 4.27 23.78
N GLY A 137 -18.62 4.18 24.62
CA GLY A 137 -18.94 5.20 25.65
C GLY A 137 -17.87 5.28 26.74
N HIS A 138 -17.18 4.19 27.02
CA HIS A 138 -16.11 4.18 28.01
C HIS A 138 -14.75 4.68 27.43
N GLU A 139 -14.17 5.68 28.11
CA GLU A 139 -12.86 6.24 27.70
C GLU A 139 -11.74 5.22 27.73
N ASP A 140 -11.72 4.30 28.69
CA ASP A 140 -10.76 3.20 28.78
C ASP A 140 -10.80 2.30 27.54
N THR A 141 -11.98 2.03 27.00
CA THR A 141 -12.13 1.22 25.78
C THR A 141 -11.55 1.96 24.59
N ARG A 142 -11.90 3.22 24.39
CA ARG A 142 -11.35 4.06 23.33
C ARG A 142 -9.82 4.22 23.47
N GLY A 143 -9.34 4.41 24.70
CA GLY A 143 -7.91 4.51 25.02
C GLY A 143 -7.13 3.24 24.67
N ARG A 144 -7.65 2.05 25.01
CA ARG A 144 -7.02 0.76 24.65
C ARG A 144 -6.94 0.56 23.14
N VAL A 145 -8.01 0.84 22.42
CA VAL A 145 -8.03 0.71 20.94
C VAL A 145 -7.03 1.66 20.32
N ARG A 146 -7.00 2.92 20.74
CA ARG A 146 -6.00 3.90 20.26
C ARG A 146 -4.58 3.45 20.52
N GLN A 147 -4.25 3.00 21.73
CA GLN A 147 -2.92 2.51 22.06
C GLN A 147 -2.52 1.28 21.23
N ALA A 148 -3.45 0.35 21.00
CA ALA A 148 -3.21 -0.81 20.16
C ALA A 148 -2.90 -0.39 18.70
N ALA A 149 -3.68 0.54 18.15
CA ALA A 149 -3.47 1.08 16.82
C ALA A 149 -2.13 1.83 16.69
N GLU A 150 -1.76 2.64 17.69
CA GLU A 150 -0.47 3.34 17.74
C GLU A 150 0.71 2.37 17.79
N ARG A 151 0.62 1.31 18.60
CA ARG A 151 1.65 0.25 18.66
C ARG A 151 1.79 -0.47 17.31
N ALA A 152 0.67 -0.85 16.68
CA ALA A 152 0.67 -1.50 15.37
C ALA A 152 1.31 -0.59 14.30
N LEU A 153 1.00 0.72 14.32
CA LEU A 153 1.61 1.70 13.43
C LEU A 153 3.14 1.80 13.63
N GLN A 154 3.59 1.87 14.88
CA GLN A 154 5.01 1.94 15.21
C GLN A 154 5.76 0.68 14.77
N GLU A 155 5.21 -0.51 15.02
CA GLU A 155 5.81 -1.78 14.58
C GLU A 155 5.87 -1.87 13.04
N ARG A 156 4.82 -1.47 12.34
CA ARG A 156 4.82 -1.38 10.88
C ARG A 156 5.94 -0.44 10.38
N GLN A 157 6.07 0.73 10.99
CA GLN A 157 7.13 1.68 10.63
C GLN A 157 8.53 1.11 10.86
N LYS A 158 8.76 0.44 12.00
CA LYS A 158 10.03 -0.24 12.29
C LYS A 158 10.36 -1.32 11.25
N LYS A 159 9.38 -2.14 10.87
CA LYS A 159 9.53 -3.17 9.83
C LYS A 159 9.90 -2.57 8.48
N LEU A 160 9.24 -1.49 8.06
CA LEU A 160 9.55 -0.78 6.81
C LEU A 160 10.96 -0.16 6.83
N ILE A 161 11.39 0.40 7.98
CA ILE A 161 12.76 0.92 8.15
C ILE A 161 13.79 -0.21 7.99
N ARG A 162 13.56 -1.33 8.67
CA ARG A 162 14.47 -2.50 8.61
C ARG A 162 14.55 -3.10 7.21
N ALA A 163 13.47 -3.05 6.45
CA ALA A 163 13.45 -3.49 5.06
C ALA A 163 14.24 -2.57 4.11
N GLY A 164 14.70 -1.40 4.58
CA GLY A 164 15.52 -0.49 3.79
C GLY A 164 14.81 0.18 2.61
N VAL A 165 13.47 0.31 2.68
CA VAL A 165 12.65 0.89 1.61
C VAL A 165 12.35 2.37 1.87
N ASP A 166 12.21 3.13 0.78
CA ASP A 166 11.65 4.49 0.86
C ASP A 166 10.18 4.43 1.24
N ARG A 167 9.72 5.39 2.05
CA ARG A 167 8.37 5.38 2.61
C ARG A 167 7.63 6.67 2.28
N VAL A 168 6.36 6.51 1.93
CA VAL A 168 5.42 7.62 1.74
C VAL A 168 4.15 7.27 2.51
N SER A 169 3.84 8.04 3.54
CA SER A 169 2.59 7.86 4.30
C SER A 169 1.53 8.81 3.76
N LEU A 170 0.39 8.28 3.39
CA LEU A 170 -0.76 9.01 2.90
C LEU A 170 -1.97 8.74 3.80
N HIS A 171 -2.86 9.70 3.89
CA HIS A 171 -4.07 9.59 4.68
C HIS A 171 -5.31 9.83 3.80
N THR A 172 -6.37 9.07 4.03
CA THR A 172 -7.59 9.10 3.20
C THR A 172 -8.28 10.47 3.19
N HIS A 173 -8.14 11.25 4.25
CA HIS A 173 -8.75 12.58 4.41
C HIS A 173 -7.91 13.74 3.89
N ILE A 174 -6.68 13.48 3.39
CA ILE A 174 -5.77 14.51 2.88
C ILE A 174 -5.52 14.25 1.39
N PRO A 175 -5.57 15.28 0.53
CA PRO A 175 -5.22 15.14 -0.87
C PRO A 175 -3.79 14.60 -1.05
N TYR A 176 -3.66 13.46 -1.71
CA TYR A 176 -2.39 12.73 -1.85
C TYR A 176 -1.38 13.38 -2.81
N ALA A 177 -1.84 14.27 -3.70
CA ALA A 177 -1.00 14.78 -4.79
C ALA A 177 0.24 15.53 -4.30
N LEU A 178 0.11 16.38 -3.27
CA LEU A 178 1.21 17.16 -2.75
C LEU A 178 2.21 16.31 -1.94
N PRO A 179 1.79 15.47 -0.98
CA PRO A 179 2.68 14.54 -0.28
C PRO A 179 3.44 13.61 -1.24
N LEU A 180 2.73 13.04 -2.22
CA LEU A 180 3.34 12.14 -3.21
C LEU A 180 4.41 12.88 -4.03
N ARG A 181 4.10 14.08 -4.56
CA ARG A 181 5.05 14.88 -5.31
C ARG A 181 6.31 15.24 -4.50
N ARG A 182 6.14 15.64 -3.24
CA ARG A 182 7.26 15.96 -2.33
C ARG A 182 8.16 14.74 -2.13
N ALA A 183 7.59 13.60 -1.80
CA ALA A 183 8.34 12.37 -1.57
C ALA A 183 9.19 11.96 -2.78
N PHE A 184 8.60 11.98 -3.99
CA PHE A 184 9.33 11.65 -5.21
C PHE A 184 10.37 12.71 -5.59
N ALA A 185 10.12 13.99 -5.32
CA ALA A 185 11.11 15.05 -5.54
C ALA A 185 12.32 14.92 -4.60
N GLU A 186 12.11 14.64 -3.32
CA GLU A 186 13.17 14.39 -2.34
C GLU A 186 13.99 13.16 -2.71
N ARG A 187 13.31 12.09 -3.13
CA ARG A 187 13.95 10.88 -3.64
C ARG A 187 14.84 11.17 -4.85
N ALA A 188 14.33 11.90 -5.84
CA ALA A 188 15.10 12.27 -7.02
C ALA A 188 16.37 13.08 -6.68
N ARG A 189 16.34 13.91 -5.65
CA ARG A 189 17.52 14.64 -5.15
C ARG A 189 18.54 13.72 -4.48
N ARG A 190 18.08 12.68 -3.73
CA ARG A 190 18.99 11.71 -3.10
C ARG A 190 19.71 10.82 -4.10
N LEU A 191 19.06 10.43 -5.18
CA LEU A 191 19.64 9.58 -6.23
C LEU A 191 20.63 10.32 -7.14
N LYS A 192 20.70 11.66 -7.08
CA LYS A 192 21.64 12.49 -7.83
C LYS A 192 22.93 12.82 -7.05
N ARG A 193 22.97 12.47 -5.77
CA ARG A 193 24.16 12.61 -4.91
C ARG A 193 24.93 11.28 -4.83
#